data_0e3cdb5d9ba222ef369387d370136342
#
_entry.id   0e3cdb5d9ba222ef369387d370136342
#
_cell.length_a   1.000
_cell.length_b   1.000
_cell.length_c   1.000
_cell.angle_alpha   90.00
_cell.angle_beta   90.00
_cell.angle_gamma   90.00
#
_symmetry.space_group_name_H-M   'P 1'
#
loop_
_entity.id
_entity.type
_entity.pdbx_description
1 polymer ?
#
loop_
_entity_poly.entity_id
_entity_poly.type
_entity_poly.pdbx_seq_one_letter_code
_entity_poly.pdbx_strand_id
1 'polypeptide(L)'
;MCKYHIVFTPKYRRKIIYNQYKESIRDILKQLCAYKGVEIIEGHLMPDHIHMLVSIPPKYSVSQFMGYLKGKSALMIYDKHANLKYKFGNRHFWSEGYYVSTVGLNEATIKKYIQDQEK
;
A
#
# COMPACT_ATOMS: atom_id res chain seq x y z
N MET A 1 9.26 -11.42 15.91
CA MET A 1 8.74 -11.10 14.57
C MET A 1 9.56 -9.98 13.94
N CYS A 2 9.74 -10.06 12.64
CA CYS A 2 10.55 -9.07 11.94
C CYS A 2 9.74 -7.82 11.61
N LYS A 3 10.37 -6.68 11.81
CA LYS A 3 9.77 -5.37 11.53
C LYS A 3 10.33 -4.82 10.22
N TYR A 4 9.43 -4.26 9.42
CA TYR A 4 9.80 -3.72 8.11
C TYR A 4 9.16 -2.37 7.89
N HIS A 5 9.95 -1.43 7.36
CA HIS A 5 9.42 -0.22 6.75
C HIS A 5 9.06 -0.55 5.32
N ILE A 6 7.84 -0.27 4.93
CA ILE A 6 7.33 -0.57 3.59
C ILE A 6 6.76 0.72 3.00
N VAL A 7 7.11 1.00 1.75
CA VAL A 7 6.57 2.15 1.01
C VAL A 7 6.01 1.63 -0.31
N PHE A 8 4.79 2.02 -0.63
CA PHE A 8 4.21 1.74 -1.94
C PHE A 8 3.30 2.90 -2.35
N THR A 9 3.04 2.99 -3.65
CA THR A 9 2.38 4.16 -4.22
C THR A 9 1.15 3.77 -5.01
N PRO A 10 0.09 4.60 -5.00
CA PRO A 10 -0.96 4.44 -6.00
C PRO A 10 -0.40 4.76 -7.38
N LYS A 11 -0.96 4.15 -8.42
CA LYS A 11 -0.61 4.55 -9.78
C LYS A 11 -0.86 6.03 -9.93
N TYR A 12 -0.02 6.70 -10.70
CA TYR A 12 -0.12 8.14 -10.90
C TYR A 12 -1.54 8.58 -11.23
N ARG A 13 -2.21 7.86 -12.14
CA ARG A 13 -3.57 8.16 -12.55
C ARG A 13 -4.64 7.84 -11.48
N ARG A 14 -4.27 7.15 -10.41
CA ARG A 14 -5.17 6.81 -9.30
C ARG A 14 -4.97 7.70 -8.08
N LYS A 15 -4.03 8.63 -8.15
CA LYS A 15 -3.64 9.49 -7.04
C LYS A 15 -4.81 10.33 -6.51
N ILE A 16 -5.64 10.86 -7.39
CA ILE A 16 -6.81 11.66 -7.01
C ILE A 16 -7.81 10.79 -6.24
N ILE A 17 -8.06 9.58 -6.72
CA ILE A 17 -8.97 8.62 -6.08
C ILE A 17 -8.42 8.22 -4.72
N TYR A 18 -7.13 7.92 -4.65
CA TYR A 18 -6.46 7.58 -3.41
C TYR A 18 -6.67 8.69 -2.37
N ASN A 19 -6.47 9.94 -2.74
CA ASN A 19 -6.62 11.05 -1.80
C ASN A 19 -8.08 11.30 -1.41
N GLN A 20 -9.02 11.04 -2.32
CA GLN A 20 -10.45 11.19 -2.06
C GLN A 20 -10.97 10.16 -1.04
N TYR A 21 -10.44 8.94 -1.08
CA TYR A 21 -10.91 7.82 -0.26
C TYR A 21 -9.87 7.34 0.76
N LYS A 22 -9.02 8.21 1.22
CA LYS A 22 -7.90 7.87 2.11
C LYS A 22 -8.33 7.12 3.36
N GLU A 23 -9.39 7.57 4.02
CA GLU A 23 -9.89 6.91 5.23
C GLU A 23 -10.38 5.49 4.94
N SER A 24 -11.11 5.33 3.85
CA SER A 24 -11.60 4.02 3.43
C SER A 24 -10.43 3.09 3.11
N ILE A 25 -9.44 3.58 2.41
CA ILE A 25 -8.24 2.80 2.05
C ILE A 25 -7.47 2.40 3.31
N ARG A 26 -7.33 3.31 4.27
CA ARG A 26 -6.69 3.00 5.55
C ARG A 26 -7.39 1.85 6.26
N ASP A 27 -8.72 1.90 6.33
CA ASP A 27 -9.50 0.87 7.00
C ASP A 27 -9.36 -0.49 6.30
N ILE A 28 -9.35 -0.49 4.97
CA ILE A 28 -9.13 -1.70 4.17
C ILE A 28 -7.75 -2.30 4.48
N LEU A 29 -6.70 -1.49 4.49
CA LEU A 29 -5.36 -1.97 4.76
C LEU A 29 -5.22 -2.52 6.18
N LYS A 30 -5.83 -1.86 7.17
CA LYS A 30 -5.84 -2.34 8.55
C LYS A 30 -6.52 -3.69 8.67
N GLN A 31 -7.65 -3.85 8.03
CA GLN A 31 -8.40 -5.10 8.04
C GLN A 31 -7.60 -6.25 7.40
N LEU A 32 -6.98 -6.00 6.27
CA LEU A 32 -6.19 -7.00 5.56
C LEU A 32 -4.95 -7.41 6.37
N CYS A 33 -4.28 -6.47 7.01
CA CYS A 33 -3.17 -6.78 7.90
C CYS A 33 -3.63 -7.64 9.07
N ALA A 34 -4.75 -7.29 9.69
CA ALA A 34 -5.29 -8.06 10.82
C ALA A 34 -5.59 -9.50 10.44
N TYR A 35 -6.13 -9.76 9.26
CA TYR A 35 -6.41 -11.11 8.78
C TYR A 35 -5.15 -11.99 8.69
N LYS A 36 -4.00 -11.39 8.45
CA LYS A 36 -2.74 -12.13 8.32
C LYS A 36 -1.90 -12.10 9.61
N GLY A 37 -2.44 -11.52 10.68
CA GLY A 37 -1.70 -11.37 11.91
C GLY A 37 -0.51 -10.41 11.79
N VAL A 38 -0.57 -9.49 10.84
CA VAL A 38 0.44 -8.45 10.67
C VAL A 38 0.06 -7.25 11.51
N GLU A 39 0.96 -6.87 12.42
CA GLU A 39 0.75 -5.70 13.26
C GLU A 39 1.25 -4.44 12.55
N ILE A 40 0.41 -3.42 12.49
CA ILE A 40 0.81 -2.10 12.01
C ILE A 40 1.29 -1.29 13.20
N ILE A 41 2.60 -1.04 13.27
CA ILE A 41 3.20 -0.27 14.36
C ILE A 41 3.01 1.22 14.09
N GLU A 42 3.24 1.63 12.84
CA GLU A 42 2.98 2.98 12.36
C GLU A 42 2.44 2.90 10.94
N GLY A 43 1.56 3.83 10.58
CA GLY A 43 1.05 3.92 9.22
C GLY A 43 0.76 5.37 8.87
N HIS A 44 1.23 5.78 7.71
CA HIS A 44 1.06 7.13 7.20
C HIS A 44 0.61 7.08 5.74
N LEU A 45 -0.59 7.60 5.47
CA LEU A 45 -1.11 7.73 4.11
C LEU A 45 -0.81 9.13 3.62
N MET A 46 0.32 9.26 2.95
CA MET A 46 0.76 10.54 2.37
C MET A 46 0.07 10.79 1.03
N PRO A 47 0.08 12.03 0.50
CA PRO A 47 -0.62 12.32 -0.75
C PRO A 47 -0.18 11.48 -1.95
N ASP A 48 1.06 11.02 -1.97
CA ASP A 48 1.65 10.32 -3.12
C ASP A 48 2.18 8.93 -2.78
N HIS A 49 2.09 8.50 -1.51
CA HIS A 49 2.58 7.18 -1.10
C HIS A 49 2.00 6.76 0.24
N ILE A 50 2.16 5.49 0.54
CA ILE A 50 1.89 4.94 1.86
C ILE A 50 3.22 4.50 2.45
N HIS A 51 3.45 4.89 3.71
CA HIS A 51 4.59 4.45 4.49
C HIS A 51 4.07 3.71 5.72
N MET A 52 4.47 2.46 5.88
CA MET A 52 4.04 1.62 7.00
C MET A 52 5.24 1.00 7.68
N LEU A 53 5.21 0.96 9.01
CA LEU A 53 6.09 0.10 9.80
C LEU A 53 5.25 -1.05 10.30
N VAL A 54 5.58 -2.28 9.88
CA VAL A 54 4.79 -3.47 10.19
C VAL A 54 5.66 -4.57 10.78
N SER A 55 5.02 -5.41 11.59
CA SER A 55 5.61 -6.63 12.11
C SER A 55 4.93 -7.81 11.42
N ILE A 56 5.70 -8.58 10.64
CA ILE A 56 5.17 -9.67 9.83
C ILE A 56 5.54 -11.01 10.46
N PRO A 57 4.56 -11.92 10.67
CA PRO A 57 4.85 -13.26 11.18
C PRO A 57 5.84 -13.99 10.28
N PRO A 58 6.76 -14.80 10.85
CA PRO A 58 7.80 -15.49 10.07
C PRO A 58 7.27 -16.43 8.97
N LYS A 59 6.04 -16.88 9.08
CA LYS A 59 5.43 -17.76 8.09
C LYS A 59 5.16 -17.10 6.73
N TYR A 60 5.25 -15.77 6.66
CA TYR A 60 5.07 -15.04 5.41
C TYR A 60 6.37 -14.36 5.01
N SER A 61 6.72 -14.41 3.72
CA SER A 61 7.74 -13.53 3.18
C SER A 61 7.13 -12.14 2.96
N VAL A 62 7.98 -11.13 2.90
CA VAL A 62 7.53 -9.77 2.57
C VAL A 62 6.83 -9.77 1.21
N SER A 63 7.39 -10.47 0.24
CA SER A 63 6.84 -10.57 -1.11
C SER A 63 5.43 -11.18 -1.12
N GLN A 64 5.21 -12.26 -0.38
CA GLN A 64 3.89 -12.88 -0.27
C GLN A 64 2.89 -11.93 0.37
N PHE A 65 3.29 -11.28 1.46
CA PHE A 65 2.42 -10.34 2.15
C PHE A 65 2.07 -9.15 1.25
N MET A 66 3.05 -8.58 0.55
CA MET A 66 2.81 -7.42 -0.31
C MET A 66 1.95 -7.78 -1.52
N GLY A 67 2.13 -8.96 -2.10
CA GLY A 67 1.25 -9.44 -3.17
C GLY A 67 -0.19 -9.54 -2.71
N TYR A 68 -0.40 -10.11 -1.54
CA TYR A 68 -1.72 -10.19 -0.90
C TYR A 68 -2.29 -8.79 -0.62
N LEU A 69 -1.52 -7.95 0.06
CA LEU A 69 -2.00 -6.63 0.51
C LEU A 69 -2.39 -5.75 -0.67
N LYS A 70 -1.53 -5.65 -1.67
CA LYS A 70 -1.77 -4.82 -2.85
C LYS A 70 -2.91 -5.38 -3.70
N GLY A 71 -2.93 -6.69 -3.93
CA GLY A 71 -3.97 -7.33 -4.74
C GLY A 71 -5.35 -7.25 -4.11
N LYS A 72 -5.47 -7.63 -2.84
CA LYS A 72 -6.76 -7.63 -2.15
C LYS A 72 -7.26 -6.21 -1.89
N SER A 73 -6.36 -5.28 -1.52
CA SER A 73 -6.79 -3.90 -1.29
C SER A 73 -7.32 -3.25 -2.56
N ALA A 74 -6.68 -3.51 -3.71
CA ALA A 74 -7.16 -2.99 -4.99
C ALA A 74 -8.59 -3.48 -5.29
N LEU A 75 -8.84 -4.77 -5.11
CA LEU A 75 -10.17 -5.35 -5.30
C LEU A 75 -11.20 -4.73 -4.36
N MET A 76 -10.86 -4.60 -3.08
CA MET A 76 -11.77 -4.05 -2.08
C MET A 76 -12.06 -2.56 -2.31
N ILE A 77 -11.07 -1.80 -2.76
CA ILE A 77 -11.26 -0.39 -3.09
C ILE A 77 -12.25 -0.25 -4.24
N TYR A 78 -12.10 -1.04 -5.31
CA TYR A 78 -13.00 -0.99 -6.45
C TYR A 78 -14.39 -1.52 -6.11
N ASP A 79 -14.50 -2.55 -5.27
CA ASP A 79 -15.80 -3.08 -4.85
C ASP A 79 -16.55 -2.10 -3.95
N LYS A 80 -15.86 -1.48 -3.00
CA LYS A 80 -16.48 -0.53 -2.07
C LYS A 80 -16.90 0.76 -2.78
N HIS A 81 -16.17 1.13 -3.82
CA HIS A 81 -16.44 2.30 -4.62
C HIS A 81 -16.75 1.87 -6.05
N ALA A 82 -17.89 1.19 -6.21
CA ALA A 82 -18.26 0.51 -7.45
C ALA A 82 -18.28 1.40 -8.69
N ASN A 83 -18.51 2.70 -8.52
CA ASN A 83 -18.45 3.66 -9.60
C ASN A 83 -17.06 3.76 -10.24
N LEU A 84 -16.00 3.45 -9.49
CA LEU A 84 -14.64 3.46 -10.01
C LEU A 84 -14.37 2.29 -10.95
N LYS A 85 -15.06 1.18 -10.74
CA LYS A 85 -14.94 -0.02 -11.57
C LYS A 85 -15.32 0.27 -13.03
N TYR A 86 -16.35 1.06 -13.22
CA TYR A 86 -16.81 1.46 -14.57
C TYR A 86 -15.86 2.44 -15.22
N LYS A 87 -15.19 3.27 -14.43
CA LYS A 87 -14.29 4.31 -14.95
C LYS A 87 -12.92 3.76 -15.33
N PHE A 88 -12.40 2.79 -14.55
CA PHE A 88 -11.02 2.32 -14.70
C PHE A 88 -10.90 0.83 -15.01
N GLY A 89 -12.02 0.10 -15.02
CA GLY A 89 -12.04 -1.34 -15.24
C GLY A 89 -11.37 -2.09 -14.08
N ASN A 90 -10.83 -3.28 -14.37
CA ASN A 90 -10.15 -4.11 -13.37
C ASN A 90 -8.64 -3.85 -13.34
N ARG A 91 -8.23 -2.64 -13.62
CA ARG A 91 -6.82 -2.27 -13.66
C ARG A 91 -6.25 -2.12 -12.25
N HIS A 92 -4.94 -2.34 -12.14
CA HIS A 92 -4.24 -2.23 -10.86
C HIS A 92 -4.38 -0.83 -10.26
N PHE A 93 -4.70 -0.76 -8.99
CA PHE A 93 -4.76 0.49 -8.26
C PHE A 93 -3.37 1.01 -7.88
N TRP A 94 -2.48 0.09 -7.50
CA TRP A 94 -1.13 0.41 -7.02
C TRP A 94 -0.12 0.31 -8.15
N SER A 95 0.95 1.11 -8.05
CA SER A 95 2.12 0.97 -8.93
C SER A 95 2.80 -0.36 -8.66
N GLU A 96 3.51 -0.90 -9.65
CA GLU A 96 4.27 -2.12 -9.48
C GLU A 96 5.39 -1.92 -8.45
N GLY A 97 5.67 -2.99 -7.72
CA GLY A 97 6.76 -2.99 -6.75
C GLY A 97 6.42 -2.27 -5.45
N TYR A 98 7.42 -2.21 -4.60
CA TYR A 98 7.37 -1.54 -3.31
C TYR A 98 8.81 -1.37 -2.82
N TYR A 99 9.00 -0.45 -1.88
CA TYR A 99 10.27 -0.29 -1.19
C TYR A 99 10.16 -0.95 0.19
N VAL A 100 11.19 -1.69 0.60
CA VAL A 100 11.23 -2.32 1.93
C VAL A 100 12.60 -2.12 2.55
N SER A 101 12.61 -1.85 3.85
CA SER A 101 13.83 -1.70 4.63
C SER A 101 13.62 -2.24 6.04
N THR A 102 14.63 -2.89 6.61
CA THR A 102 14.63 -3.36 7.99
C THR A 102 15.23 -2.32 8.94
N VAL A 103 15.78 -1.25 8.41
CA VAL A 103 16.34 -0.14 9.18
C VAL A 103 15.57 1.14 8.92
N GLY A 104 15.90 2.20 9.64
CA GLY A 104 15.23 3.50 9.43
C GLY A 104 15.31 3.95 7.98
N LEU A 105 14.23 4.57 7.51
CA LEU A 105 14.15 5.04 6.13
C LEU A 105 14.87 6.37 5.96
N ASN A 106 15.62 6.48 4.85
CA ASN A 106 16.24 7.72 4.41
C ASN A 106 15.23 8.48 3.54
N GLU A 107 14.93 9.71 3.87
CA GLU A 107 13.98 10.54 3.14
C GLU A 107 14.33 10.70 1.66
N ALA A 108 15.61 10.86 1.36
CA ALA A 108 16.08 11.00 -0.02
C ALA A 108 15.80 9.74 -0.83
N THR A 109 16.00 8.57 -0.25
CA THR A 109 15.71 7.29 -0.90
C THR A 109 14.24 7.12 -1.18
N ILE A 110 13.38 7.46 -0.21
CA ILE A 110 11.93 7.40 -0.37
C ILE A 110 11.49 8.34 -1.49
N LYS A 111 12.00 9.56 -1.47
CA LYS A 111 11.67 10.58 -2.46
C LYS A 111 12.02 10.14 -3.88
N LYS A 112 13.20 9.54 -4.05
CA LYS A 112 13.63 9.00 -5.33
C LYS A 112 12.72 7.86 -5.78
N TYR A 113 12.37 6.95 -4.89
CA TYR A 113 11.47 5.85 -5.19
C TYR A 113 10.13 6.37 -5.71
N ILE A 114 9.54 7.35 -5.01
CA ILE A 114 8.25 7.93 -5.39
C ILE A 114 8.33 8.60 -6.76
N GLN A 115 9.39 9.38 -7.01
CA GLN A 115 9.60 10.05 -8.29
C GLN A 115 9.70 9.04 -9.44
N ASP A 116 10.38 7.93 -9.22
CA ASP A 116 10.51 6.88 -10.23
C ASP A 116 9.16 6.23 -10.56
N GLN A 117 8.25 6.18 -9.60
CA GLN A 117 6.90 5.63 -9.81
C GLN A 117 5.98 6.58 -10.57
N GLU A 118 6.30 7.86 -10.63
CA GLU A 118 5.48 8.87 -11.32
C GLU A 118 5.79 9.01 -12.81
N LYS A 119 6.76 8.27 -13.31
CA LYS A 119 7.14 8.30 -14.73
C LYS A 119 6.19 7.47 -15.60
#